data_3a6a5fc2c5dc7df203a44c0a7a72a50d
#
_entry.id   3a6a5fc2c5dc7df203a44c0a7a72a50d
#
_cell.length_a   1.000
_cell.length_b   1.000
_cell.length_c   1.000
_cell.angle_alpha   90.00
_cell.angle_beta   90.00
_cell.angle_gamma   90.00
#
_symmetry.space_group_name_H-M   'P 1'
#
loop_
_entity.id
_entity.type
_entity.pdbx_description
1 polymer ?
#
loop_
_entity_poly.entity_id
_entity_poly.type
_entity_poly.pdbx_seq_one_letter_code
_entity_poly.pdbx_strand_id
1 'polypeptide(L)'
;MAKSTSRYVCQSCGAVHPKWGGRCESCGAWNSIVEEVLPATTGARAPAQSGRRITLFGLEGASEPPPRRQTGLPELDRVLGGGLVAASAILVGGDPGIGKSTLMLQAAASLARAGGRAVYVSGEESIDQLRMRARRLGLADAPVELAAATGVQDIAATMQAAGRGEGRPVSLLVIDSIQTMVHDGLDSAPGTVAQVRACALELIRL
;
A
#
# COMPACT_ATOMS: atom_id res chain seq x y z
N MET A 1 -2.16 27.92 23.86
CA MET A 1 -1.99 26.45 23.95
C MET A 1 -3.04 25.79 23.07
N ALA A 2 -2.63 25.18 21.94
CA ALA A 2 -3.54 24.49 21.06
C ALA A 2 -4.03 23.20 21.74
N LYS A 3 -5.35 23.02 21.86
CA LYS A 3 -5.95 21.79 22.38
C LYS A 3 -5.68 20.67 21.35
N SER A 4 -4.91 19.67 21.74
CA SER A 4 -4.83 18.40 20.99
C SER A 4 -6.22 17.74 21.03
N THR A 5 -6.75 17.41 19.89
CA THR A 5 -8.01 16.67 19.79
C THR A 5 -7.66 15.19 19.68
N SER A 6 -7.86 14.45 20.77
CA SER A 6 -7.72 13.00 20.75
C SER A 6 -9.01 12.33 20.29
N ARG A 7 -8.87 11.22 19.58
CA ARG A 7 -9.96 10.31 19.23
C ARG A 7 -9.58 8.88 19.60
N TYR A 8 -10.55 8.05 19.82
CA TYR A 8 -10.35 6.65 20.18
C TYR A 8 -10.69 5.76 19.01
N VAL A 9 -9.74 4.94 18.55
CA VAL A 9 -9.89 4.09 17.36
C VAL A 9 -9.67 2.64 17.73
N CYS A 10 -10.58 1.78 17.29
CA CYS A 10 -10.43 0.34 17.45
C CYS A 10 -9.38 -0.19 16.47
N GLN A 11 -8.33 -0.83 17.00
CA GLN A 11 -7.22 -1.38 16.20
C GLN A 11 -7.59 -2.65 15.42
N SER A 12 -8.74 -3.27 15.75
CA SER A 12 -9.21 -4.46 15.05
C SER A 12 -10.10 -4.16 13.84
N CYS A 13 -10.94 -3.10 13.93
CA CYS A 13 -11.90 -2.81 12.85
C CYS A 13 -11.89 -1.36 12.36
N GLY A 14 -11.09 -0.47 12.97
CA GLY A 14 -10.98 0.93 12.59
C GLY A 14 -12.17 1.81 13.01
N ALA A 15 -13.14 1.30 13.80
CA ALA A 15 -14.26 2.10 14.29
C ALA A 15 -13.77 3.19 15.23
N VAL A 16 -14.29 4.41 15.03
CA VAL A 16 -13.98 5.58 15.87
C VAL A 16 -15.00 5.68 17.01
N HIS A 17 -14.50 5.84 18.22
CA HIS A 17 -15.30 5.99 19.43
C HIS A 17 -15.08 7.38 20.06
N PRO A 18 -16.10 7.97 20.71
CA PRO A 18 -15.97 9.27 21.35
C PRO A 18 -15.18 9.23 22.67
N LYS A 19 -15.00 8.03 23.23
CA LYS A 19 -14.26 7.78 24.46
C LYS A 19 -13.63 6.40 24.45
N TRP A 20 -12.65 6.20 25.32
CA TRP A 20 -12.08 4.87 25.55
C TRP A 20 -13.11 3.90 26.11
N GLY A 21 -13.05 2.66 25.68
CA GLY A 21 -13.86 1.56 26.17
C GLY A 21 -13.09 0.26 26.14
N GLY A 22 -13.30 -0.62 27.12
CA GLY A 22 -12.61 -1.92 27.17
C GLY A 22 -13.03 -2.89 26.06
N ARG A 23 -14.17 -2.64 25.40
CA ARG A 23 -14.68 -3.47 24.30
C ARG A 23 -15.18 -2.57 23.17
N CYS A 24 -14.83 -2.93 21.93
CA CYS A 24 -15.33 -2.25 20.75
C CYS A 24 -16.80 -2.61 20.50
N GLU A 25 -17.67 -1.60 20.41
CA GLU A 25 -19.10 -1.80 20.15
C GLU A 25 -19.37 -2.30 18.72
N SER A 26 -18.47 -2.01 17.79
CA SER A 26 -18.64 -2.38 16.37
C SER A 26 -18.23 -3.81 16.06
N CYS A 27 -17.10 -4.31 16.60
CA CYS A 27 -16.57 -5.66 16.28
C CYS A 27 -16.48 -6.58 17.51
N GLY A 28 -16.79 -6.08 18.71
CA GLY A 28 -16.77 -6.87 19.93
C GLY A 28 -15.37 -7.17 20.50
N ALA A 29 -14.29 -6.73 19.84
CA ALA A 29 -12.92 -6.99 20.29
C ALA A 29 -12.63 -6.28 21.63
N TRP A 30 -11.96 -6.99 22.55
CA TRP A 30 -11.56 -6.48 23.85
C TRP A 30 -10.19 -5.79 23.77
N ASN A 31 -10.00 -4.74 24.57
CA ASN A 31 -8.74 -3.98 24.70
C ASN A 31 -8.14 -3.51 23.36
N SER A 32 -9.00 -3.27 22.39
CA SER A 32 -8.62 -2.89 21.02
C SER A 32 -8.77 -1.40 20.73
N ILE A 33 -9.30 -0.61 21.68
CA ILE A 33 -9.52 0.82 21.50
C ILE A 33 -8.31 1.58 22.06
N VAL A 34 -7.63 2.33 21.18
CA VAL A 34 -6.43 3.13 21.49
C VAL A 34 -6.73 4.61 21.26
N GLU A 35 -6.17 5.47 22.09
CA GLU A 35 -6.21 6.91 21.89
C GLU A 35 -5.24 7.31 20.77
N GLU A 36 -5.75 7.97 19.76
CA GLU A 36 -4.95 8.60 18.71
C GLU A 36 -4.96 10.11 18.88
N VAL A 37 -3.80 10.69 19.14
CA VAL A 37 -3.62 12.13 19.20
C VAL A 37 -3.48 12.65 17.77
N LEU A 38 -4.46 13.40 17.31
CA LEU A 38 -4.34 14.10 16.03
C LEU A 38 -3.36 15.27 16.22
N PRO A 39 -2.31 15.42 15.39
CA PRO A 39 -1.48 16.59 15.42
C PRO A 39 -2.38 17.82 15.27
N ALA A 40 -2.20 18.81 16.16
CA ALA A 40 -2.95 20.05 16.07
C ALA A 40 -2.65 20.68 14.70
N THR A 41 -3.63 20.69 13.81
CA THR A 41 -3.54 21.48 12.60
C THR A 41 -3.51 22.95 13.03
N THR A 42 -2.31 23.52 13.09
CA THR A 42 -2.10 24.96 13.21
C THR A 42 -2.51 25.60 11.89
N GLY A 43 -3.80 25.70 11.69
CA GLY A 43 -4.40 26.36 10.55
C GLY A 43 -5.75 26.91 10.98
N ALA A 44 -5.90 28.23 10.96
CA ALA A 44 -7.19 28.86 11.07
C ALA A 44 -8.18 28.11 10.16
N ARG A 45 -9.33 27.74 10.72
CA ARG A 45 -10.44 27.13 9.99
C ARG A 45 -10.79 28.07 8.85
N ALA A 46 -10.22 27.81 7.68
CA ALA A 46 -10.63 28.50 6.46
C ALA A 46 -12.15 28.29 6.33
N PRO A 47 -12.90 29.32 5.93
CA PRO A 47 -14.33 29.18 5.70
C PRO A 47 -14.53 27.97 4.78
N ALA A 48 -15.53 27.15 5.09
CA ALA A 48 -15.83 25.91 4.37
C ALA A 48 -15.76 26.22 2.86
N GLN A 49 -14.67 25.77 2.23
CA GLN A 49 -14.52 25.94 0.79
C GLN A 49 -15.67 25.16 0.17
N SER A 50 -16.57 25.86 -0.50
CA SER A 50 -17.62 25.24 -1.31
C SER A 50 -16.93 24.20 -2.18
N GLY A 51 -17.29 22.92 -2.04
CA GLY A 51 -16.71 21.85 -2.80
C GLY A 51 -16.73 22.18 -4.29
N ARG A 52 -15.70 21.76 -5.03
CA ARG A 52 -15.68 21.92 -6.48
C ARG A 52 -16.84 21.13 -7.10
N ARG A 53 -17.57 21.74 -8.00
CA ARG A 53 -18.56 21.01 -8.79
C ARG A 53 -17.86 19.89 -9.56
N ILE A 54 -18.39 18.67 -9.46
CA ILE A 54 -17.95 17.53 -10.25
C ILE A 54 -18.80 17.43 -11.51
N THR A 55 -18.21 17.05 -12.62
CA THR A 55 -18.95 16.73 -13.83
C THR A 55 -19.53 15.33 -13.70
N LEU A 56 -20.82 15.18 -13.95
CA LEU A 56 -21.50 13.90 -13.98
C LEU A 56 -21.60 13.42 -15.42
N PHE A 57 -21.27 12.15 -15.64
CA PHE A 57 -21.36 11.48 -16.94
C PHE A 57 -22.41 10.37 -16.87
N GLY A 58 -23.12 10.14 -17.97
CA GLY A 58 -24.01 8.98 -18.09
C GLY A 58 -23.23 7.68 -18.22
N LEU A 59 -23.90 6.53 -18.06
CA LEU A 59 -23.32 5.21 -18.28
C LEU A 59 -23.07 4.90 -19.76
N GLU A 60 -23.75 5.61 -20.64
CA GLU A 60 -23.55 5.47 -22.09
C GLU A 60 -22.23 6.11 -22.49
N GLY A 61 -21.42 5.42 -23.23
CA GLY A 61 -20.13 5.88 -23.75
C GLY A 61 -19.28 4.69 -24.18
N ALA A 62 -18.49 4.88 -25.22
CA ALA A 62 -17.49 3.91 -25.63
C ALA A 62 -16.26 4.12 -24.75
N SER A 63 -15.94 3.16 -23.86
CA SER A 63 -14.64 3.07 -23.20
C SER A 63 -13.96 1.78 -23.64
N GLU A 64 -12.80 1.90 -24.24
CA GLU A 64 -11.96 0.73 -24.46
C GLU A 64 -11.49 0.21 -23.10
N PRO A 65 -11.50 -1.12 -22.88
CA PRO A 65 -10.94 -1.70 -21.66
C PRO A 65 -9.47 -1.27 -21.52
N PRO A 66 -9.01 -0.86 -20.33
CA PRO A 66 -7.61 -0.51 -20.12
C PRO A 66 -6.71 -1.69 -20.49
N PRO A 67 -5.57 -1.44 -21.15
CA PRO A 67 -4.64 -2.50 -21.52
C PRO A 67 -4.15 -3.21 -20.26
N ARG A 68 -4.08 -4.53 -20.32
CA ARG A 68 -3.61 -5.37 -19.23
C ARG A 68 -2.21 -5.87 -19.50
N ARG A 69 -1.37 -5.86 -18.46
CA ARG A 69 -0.03 -6.42 -18.52
C ARG A 69 -0.03 -7.76 -17.80
N GLN A 70 0.28 -8.82 -18.50
CA GLN A 70 0.38 -10.15 -17.91
C GLN A 70 1.56 -10.21 -16.93
N THR A 71 1.33 -10.86 -15.78
CA THR A 71 2.38 -11.13 -14.80
C THR A 71 3.27 -12.30 -15.22
N GLY A 72 2.80 -13.11 -16.17
CA GLY A 72 3.43 -14.36 -16.57
C GLY A 72 3.15 -15.54 -15.63
N LEU A 73 2.26 -15.35 -14.67
CA LEU A 73 1.71 -16.39 -13.80
C LEU A 73 0.26 -16.62 -14.20
N PRO A 74 -0.06 -17.67 -14.95
CA PRO A 74 -1.40 -17.82 -15.57
C PRO A 74 -2.55 -17.76 -14.58
N GLU A 75 -2.39 -18.35 -13.39
CA GLU A 75 -3.43 -18.38 -12.39
C GLU A 75 -3.63 -16.99 -11.75
N LEU A 76 -2.55 -16.24 -11.50
CA LEU A 76 -2.64 -14.87 -11.02
C LEU A 76 -3.29 -13.98 -12.08
N ASP A 77 -2.88 -14.10 -13.34
CA ASP A 77 -3.47 -13.35 -14.44
C ASP A 77 -4.95 -13.66 -14.61
N ARG A 78 -5.36 -14.92 -14.46
CA ARG A 78 -6.77 -15.33 -14.46
C ARG A 78 -7.57 -14.62 -13.36
N VAL A 79 -7.06 -14.63 -12.14
CA VAL A 79 -7.70 -13.96 -10.99
C VAL A 79 -7.79 -12.45 -11.19
N LEU A 80 -6.78 -11.87 -11.81
CA LEU A 80 -6.74 -10.43 -12.14
C LEU A 80 -7.55 -10.07 -13.40
N GLY A 81 -8.24 -11.03 -14.00
CA GLY A 81 -9.05 -10.80 -15.21
C GLY A 81 -8.21 -10.55 -16.47
N GLY A 82 -7.03 -11.16 -16.56
CA GLY A 82 -6.11 -11.11 -17.71
C GLY A 82 -4.83 -10.32 -17.46
N GLY A 83 -4.54 -9.94 -16.24
CA GLY A 83 -3.29 -9.27 -15.85
C GLY A 83 -3.48 -7.93 -15.13
N LEU A 84 -2.37 -7.27 -14.86
CA LEU A 84 -2.31 -5.99 -14.16
C LEU A 84 -2.87 -4.85 -15.04
N VAL A 85 -3.68 -4.00 -14.43
CA VAL A 85 -4.15 -2.74 -15.04
C VAL A 85 -3.22 -1.61 -14.57
N ALA A 86 -2.84 -0.73 -15.48
CA ALA A 86 -2.02 0.44 -15.13
C ALA A 86 -2.73 1.32 -14.08
N ALA A 87 -1.97 1.88 -13.16
CA ALA A 87 -2.47 2.71 -12.05
C ALA A 87 -3.50 2.02 -11.16
N SER A 88 -3.49 0.67 -11.08
CA SER A 88 -4.32 -0.08 -10.14
C SER A 88 -3.54 -0.45 -8.88
N ALA A 89 -4.25 -0.50 -7.75
CA ALA A 89 -3.74 -1.04 -6.50
C ALA A 89 -4.41 -2.39 -6.20
N ILE A 90 -3.59 -3.39 -5.90
CA ILE A 90 -4.05 -4.77 -5.64
C ILE A 90 -3.62 -5.15 -4.22
N LEU A 91 -4.57 -5.56 -3.40
CA LEU A 91 -4.30 -6.11 -2.08
C LEU A 91 -4.32 -7.63 -2.14
N VAL A 92 -3.18 -8.23 -1.75
CA VAL A 92 -3.04 -9.68 -1.61
C VAL A 92 -3.11 -10.05 -0.14
N GLY A 93 -4.25 -10.58 0.27
CA GLY A 93 -4.52 -11.03 1.64
C GLY A 93 -4.38 -12.54 1.79
N GLY A 94 -4.18 -13.01 3.02
CA GLY A 94 -4.12 -14.44 3.39
C GLY A 94 -3.32 -14.65 4.67
N ASP A 95 -3.40 -15.85 5.23
CA ASP A 95 -2.73 -16.21 6.47
C ASP A 95 -1.20 -16.13 6.38
N PRO A 96 -0.49 -15.91 7.50
CA PRO A 96 0.96 -15.99 7.54
C PRO A 96 1.45 -17.36 7.01
N GLY A 97 2.54 -17.34 6.22
CA GLY A 97 3.14 -18.57 5.70
C GLY A 97 2.47 -19.18 4.47
N ILE A 98 1.30 -18.68 4.00
CA ILE A 98 0.60 -19.24 2.83
C ILE A 98 1.31 -19.02 1.48
N GLY A 99 2.37 -18.22 1.46
CA GLY A 99 3.18 -18.01 0.25
C GLY A 99 2.97 -16.67 -0.46
N LYS A 100 2.31 -15.68 0.16
CA LYS A 100 2.09 -14.35 -0.44
C LYS A 100 3.38 -13.71 -0.98
N SER A 101 4.39 -13.60 -0.13
CA SER A 101 5.70 -13.00 -0.50
C SER A 101 6.40 -13.78 -1.61
N THR A 102 6.25 -15.12 -1.62
CA THR A 102 6.78 -15.97 -2.70
C THR A 102 6.09 -15.67 -4.02
N LEU A 103 4.76 -15.62 -4.02
CA LEU A 103 3.95 -15.31 -5.21
C LEU A 103 4.29 -13.91 -5.74
N MET A 104 4.42 -12.91 -4.87
CA MET A 104 4.73 -11.54 -5.27
C MET A 104 6.14 -11.43 -5.85
N LEU A 105 7.13 -12.13 -5.29
CA LEU A 105 8.48 -12.14 -5.82
C LEU A 105 8.53 -12.84 -7.20
N GLN A 106 7.79 -13.94 -7.37
CA GLN A 106 7.67 -14.62 -8.68
C GLN A 106 7.00 -13.73 -9.73
N ALA A 107 5.93 -13.02 -9.37
CA ALA A 107 5.25 -12.09 -10.26
C ALA A 107 6.18 -10.93 -10.68
N ALA A 108 6.89 -10.34 -9.72
CA ALA A 108 7.87 -9.28 -9.98
C ALA A 108 8.99 -9.76 -10.90
N ALA A 109 9.53 -10.94 -10.65
CA ALA A 109 10.60 -11.53 -11.44
C ALA A 109 10.15 -11.86 -12.88
N SER A 110 8.97 -12.46 -13.04
CA SER A 110 8.41 -12.80 -14.34
C SER A 110 8.16 -11.55 -15.18
N LEU A 111 7.54 -10.53 -14.59
CA LEU A 111 7.29 -9.24 -15.25
C LEU A 111 8.60 -8.54 -15.63
N ALA A 112 9.61 -8.59 -14.76
CA ALA A 112 10.93 -8.00 -15.04
C ALA A 112 11.64 -8.71 -16.19
N ARG A 113 11.60 -10.05 -16.24
CA ARG A 113 12.12 -10.85 -17.37
C ARG A 113 11.40 -10.55 -18.69
N ALA A 114 10.12 -10.22 -18.63
CA ALA A 114 9.33 -9.77 -19.78
C ALA A 114 9.60 -8.31 -20.20
N GLY A 115 10.61 -7.67 -19.63
CA GLY A 115 11.03 -6.30 -19.95
C GLY A 115 10.28 -5.20 -19.20
N GLY A 116 9.43 -5.52 -18.25
CA GLY A 116 8.85 -4.54 -17.32
C GLY A 116 9.89 -4.13 -16.26
N ARG A 117 9.71 -2.94 -15.65
CA ARG A 117 10.49 -2.52 -14.49
C ARG A 117 9.72 -2.88 -13.23
N ALA A 118 10.27 -3.79 -12.41
CA ALA A 118 9.65 -4.22 -11.16
C ALA A 118 10.51 -3.82 -9.96
N VAL A 119 9.89 -3.21 -8.97
CA VAL A 119 10.49 -2.84 -7.70
C VAL A 119 9.82 -3.63 -6.59
N TYR A 120 10.61 -4.24 -5.73
CA TYR A 120 10.13 -5.00 -4.56
C TYR A 120 10.68 -4.37 -3.28
N VAL A 121 9.80 -3.83 -2.46
CA VAL A 121 10.13 -3.22 -1.19
C VAL A 121 9.68 -4.14 -0.06
N SER A 122 10.62 -4.53 0.80
CA SER A 122 10.33 -5.32 1.99
C SER A 122 10.51 -4.47 3.25
N GLY A 123 9.54 -4.57 4.14
CA GLY A 123 9.63 -4.03 5.49
C GLY A 123 10.00 -5.09 6.56
N GLU A 124 10.12 -6.36 6.15
CA GLU A 124 10.39 -7.48 7.06
C GLU A 124 11.72 -8.16 6.80
N GLU A 125 12.11 -8.28 5.53
CA GLU A 125 13.32 -9.00 5.13
C GLU A 125 14.41 -8.05 4.66
N SER A 126 15.65 -8.38 4.99
CA SER A 126 16.83 -7.71 4.44
C SER A 126 17.03 -8.07 2.95
N ILE A 127 17.79 -7.25 2.24
CA ILE A 127 18.13 -7.50 0.83
C ILE A 127 18.78 -8.88 0.65
N ASP A 128 19.63 -9.31 1.58
CA ASP A 128 20.29 -10.61 1.47
C ASP A 128 19.33 -11.78 1.69
N GLN A 129 18.35 -11.63 2.56
CA GLN A 129 17.28 -12.63 2.73
C GLN A 129 16.42 -12.74 1.46
N LEU A 130 16.05 -11.61 0.85
CA LEU A 130 15.34 -11.59 -0.43
C LEU A 130 16.16 -12.26 -1.55
N ARG A 131 17.46 -11.98 -1.62
CA ARG A 131 18.37 -12.63 -2.59
C ARG A 131 18.48 -14.13 -2.37
N MET A 132 18.57 -14.59 -1.11
CA MET A 132 18.57 -16.01 -0.80
C MET A 132 17.25 -16.68 -1.20
N ARG A 133 16.12 -16.03 -0.96
CA ARG A 133 14.80 -16.50 -1.39
C ARG A 133 14.74 -16.56 -2.92
N ALA A 134 15.17 -15.54 -3.62
CA ALA A 134 15.21 -15.50 -5.08
C ALA A 134 16.05 -16.66 -5.67
N ARG A 135 17.23 -16.93 -5.09
CA ARG A 135 18.09 -18.08 -5.50
C ARG A 135 17.36 -19.40 -5.32
N ARG A 136 16.71 -19.62 -4.19
CA ARG A 136 15.96 -20.86 -3.91
C ARG A 136 14.79 -21.07 -4.89
N LEU A 137 14.22 -19.98 -5.39
CA LEU A 137 13.12 -20.01 -6.35
C LEU A 137 13.58 -20.01 -7.82
N GLY A 138 14.89 -19.99 -8.11
CA GLY A 138 15.41 -19.89 -9.46
C GLY A 138 15.18 -18.52 -10.13
N LEU A 139 15.13 -17.46 -9.33
CA LEU A 139 14.82 -16.10 -9.79
C LEU A 139 16.00 -15.13 -9.66
N ALA A 140 17.20 -15.63 -9.36
CA ALA A 140 18.37 -14.80 -9.04
C ALA A 140 18.85 -13.94 -10.22
N ASP A 141 18.55 -14.31 -11.45
CA ASP A 141 18.88 -13.61 -12.68
C ASP A 141 17.84 -12.56 -13.10
N ALA A 142 16.67 -12.53 -12.42
CA ALA A 142 15.61 -11.58 -12.76
C ALA A 142 16.01 -10.14 -12.38
N PRO A 143 15.84 -9.16 -13.29
CA PRO A 143 16.24 -7.77 -13.05
C PRO A 143 15.21 -7.02 -12.19
N VAL A 144 14.92 -7.56 -11.01
CA VAL A 144 14.05 -6.94 -10.01
C VAL A 144 14.89 -6.01 -9.13
N GLU A 145 14.45 -4.77 -8.96
CA GLU A 145 15.05 -3.83 -8.04
C GLU A 145 14.53 -4.11 -6.62
N LEU A 146 15.42 -4.23 -5.64
CA LEU A 146 15.07 -4.56 -4.26
C LEU A 146 15.36 -3.37 -3.34
N ALA A 147 14.44 -3.10 -2.40
CA ALA A 147 14.66 -2.17 -1.31
C ALA A 147 14.22 -2.79 0.02
N ALA A 148 14.92 -2.44 1.11
CA ALA A 148 14.52 -2.72 2.48
C ALA A 148 14.20 -1.38 3.14
N ALA A 149 12.90 -1.09 3.32
CA ALA A 149 12.43 0.19 3.83
C ALA A 149 11.04 0.04 4.44
N THR A 150 10.76 0.88 5.44
CA THR A 150 9.45 0.95 6.10
C THR A 150 8.79 2.33 6.00
N GLY A 151 9.56 3.41 5.74
CA GLY A 151 9.03 4.76 5.58
C GLY A 151 8.28 4.92 4.25
N VAL A 152 6.96 5.09 4.29
CA VAL A 152 6.16 5.18 3.07
C VAL A 152 6.48 6.44 2.27
N GLN A 153 6.84 7.54 2.93
CA GLN A 153 7.22 8.79 2.27
C GLN A 153 8.53 8.65 1.49
N ASP A 154 9.51 7.91 2.02
CA ASP A 154 10.79 7.64 1.34
C ASP A 154 10.57 6.77 0.10
N ILE A 155 9.69 5.75 0.23
CA ILE A 155 9.28 4.91 -0.88
C ILE A 155 8.59 5.77 -1.96
N ALA A 156 7.64 6.62 -1.57
CA ALA A 156 6.92 7.49 -2.49
C ALA A 156 7.86 8.47 -3.21
N ALA A 157 8.75 9.12 -2.48
CA ALA A 157 9.75 10.03 -3.05
C ALA A 157 10.67 9.31 -4.06
N THR A 158 11.11 8.09 -3.72
CA THR A 158 11.95 7.27 -4.59
C THR A 158 11.21 6.88 -5.88
N MET A 159 9.96 6.46 -5.78
CA MET A 159 9.14 6.10 -6.96
C MET A 159 8.85 7.31 -7.85
N GLN A 160 8.55 8.47 -7.27
CA GLN A 160 8.35 9.71 -8.04
C GLN A 160 9.62 10.17 -8.74
N ALA A 161 10.78 10.07 -8.09
CA ALA A 161 12.06 10.37 -8.71
C ALA A 161 12.37 9.41 -9.87
N ALA A 162 12.10 8.11 -9.67
CA ALA A 162 12.26 7.09 -10.69
C ALA A 162 11.32 7.29 -11.91
N GLY A 163 10.15 7.89 -11.71
CA GLY A 163 9.21 8.22 -12.77
C GLY A 163 9.57 9.48 -13.58
N ARG A 164 10.41 10.35 -13.03
CA ARG A 164 10.85 11.61 -13.69
C ARG A 164 12.17 11.50 -14.42
N GLY A 165 12.93 10.43 -14.20
CA GLY A 165 14.24 10.20 -14.82
C GLY A 165 14.13 9.66 -16.25
N GLU A 166 15.28 9.57 -16.95
CA GLU A 166 15.38 8.99 -18.30
C GLU A 166 15.15 7.46 -18.35
N GLY A 167 14.87 6.84 -17.18
CA GLY A 167 14.61 5.40 -17.06
C GLY A 167 13.19 5.01 -17.47
N ARG A 168 13.01 3.68 -17.71
CA ARG A 168 11.67 3.13 -17.95
C ARG A 168 10.78 3.34 -16.72
N PRO A 169 9.48 3.68 -16.90
CA PRO A 169 8.55 3.82 -15.78
C PRO A 169 8.42 2.49 -15.01
N VAL A 170 8.20 2.58 -13.70
CA VAL A 170 7.95 1.41 -12.86
C VAL A 170 6.62 0.79 -13.30
N SER A 171 6.67 -0.48 -13.65
CA SER A 171 5.51 -1.26 -14.13
C SER A 171 4.80 -2.00 -13.00
N LEU A 172 5.54 -2.31 -11.93
CA LEU A 172 5.03 -2.99 -10.74
C LEU A 172 5.85 -2.56 -9.53
N LEU A 173 5.17 -2.04 -8.53
CA LEU A 173 5.70 -1.85 -7.17
C LEU A 173 5.06 -2.88 -6.25
N VAL A 174 5.87 -3.69 -5.59
CA VAL A 174 5.44 -4.63 -4.55
C VAL A 174 5.83 -4.07 -3.19
N ILE A 175 4.90 -4.05 -2.26
CA ILE A 175 5.13 -3.70 -0.85
C ILE A 175 4.85 -4.95 0.00
N ASP A 176 5.88 -5.47 0.66
CA ASP A 176 5.79 -6.69 1.47
C ASP A 176 6.37 -6.46 2.89
N SER A 177 5.52 -6.17 3.87
CA SER A 177 4.08 -6.04 3.83
C SER A 177 3.65 -4.61 4.19
N ILE A 178 2.45 -4.23 3.82
CA ILE A 178 1.85 -2.94 4.21
C ILE A 178 1.74 -2.79 5.73
N GLN A 179 1.73 -3.89 6.47
CA GLN A 179 1.63 -3.91 7.93
C GLN A 179 2.90 -3.39 8.63
N THR A 180 4.05 -3.46 7.97
CA THR A 180 5.32 -2.97 8.50
C THR A 180 5.63 -1.54 8.10
N MET A 181 4.82 -0.96 7.21
CA MET A 181 5.02 0.40 6.74
C MET A 181 4.62 1.42 7.79
N VAL A 182 5.35 2.53 7.80
CA VAL A 182 5.19 3.67 8.71
C VAL A 182 4.93 4.94 7.91
N HIS A 183 3.94 5.70 8.34
CA HIS A 183 3.67 7.06 7.88
C HIS A 183 4.03 8.04 8.98
N ASP A 184 5.01 8.93 8.75
CA ASP A 184 5.60 9.83 9.74
C ASP A 184 4.60 10.83 10.36
N GLY A 185 3.48 11.08 9.68
CA GLY A 185 2.41 11.95 10.19
C GLY A 185 1.53 11.33 11.28
N LEU A 186 1.81 10.10 11.74
CA LEU A 186 1.01 9.39 12.73
C LEU A 186 1.89 8.81 13.83
N ASP A 187 1.56 9.10 15.09
CA ASP A 187 2.26 8.58 16.27
C ASP A 187 1.88 7.13 16.64
N SER A 188 1.04 6.48 15.85
CA SER A 188 0.61 5.11 16.11
C SER A 188 1.65 4.08 15.64
N ALA A 189 1.70 2.92 16.31
CA ALA A 189 2.65 1.85 15.97
C ALA A 189 2.38 1.26 14.57
N PRO A 190 3.42 0.72 13.89
CA PRO A 190 3.25 -0.05 12.64
C PRO A 190 2.23 -1.18 12.81
N GLY A 191 1.51 -1.51 11.75
CA GLY A 191 0.49 -2.56 11.76
C GLY A 191 -0.86 -2.17 12.35
N THR A 192 -0.97 -0.99 12.97
CA THR A 192 -2.27 -0.47 13.39
C THR A 192 -3.12 -0.08 12.19
N VAL A 193 -4.44 -0.16 12.32
CA VAL A 193 -5.38 0.20 11.24
C VAL A 193 -5.13 1.62 10.72
N ALA A 194 -4.79 2.56 11.60
CA ALA A 194 -4.49 3.94 11.21
C ALA A 194 -3.26 4.02 10.32
N GLN A 195 -2.15 3.38 10.71
CA GLN A 195 -0.92 3.32 9.92
C GLN A 195 -1.14 2.63 8.57
N VAL A 196 -1.75 1.44 8.58
CA VAL A 196 -2.02 0.68 7.34
C VAL A 196 -2.86 1.51 6.36
N ARG A 197 -3.90 2.19 6.85
CA ARG A 197 -4.75 3.05 6.00
C ARG A 197 -4.01 4.26 5.44
N ALA A 198 -3.21 4.93 6.26
CA ALA A 198 -2.43 6.10 5.81
C ALA A 198 -1.36 5.69 4.78
N CYS A 199 -0.60 4.62 5.06
CA CYS A 199 0.40 4.10 4.15
C CYS A 199 -0.21 3.63 2.82
N ALA A 200 -1.33 2.90 2.87
CA ALA A 200 -2.04 2.46 1.67
C ALA A 200 -2.54 3.65 0.84
N LEU A 201 -3.09 4.69 1.48
CA LEU A 201 -3.56 5.89 0.80
C LEU A 201 -2.42 6.65 0.11
N GLU A 202 -1.25 6.75 0.75
CA GLU A 202 -0.06 7.40 0.18
C GLU A 202 0.45 6.61 -1.05
N LEU A 203 0.54 5.29 -0.94
CA LEU A 203 0.98 4.43 -2.04
C LEU A 203 0.01 4.40 -3.23
N ILE A 204 -1.31 4.49 -2.99
CA ILE A 204 -2.33 4.53 -4.06
C ILE A 204 -2.27 5.84 -4.86
N ARG A 205 -1.71 6.90 -4.28
CA ARG A 205 -1.58 8.21 -4.94
C ARG A 205 -0.33 8.35 -5.81
N LEU A 206 0.56 7.38 -5.80
CA LEU A 206 1.74 7.32 -6.66
C LEU A 206 1.35 7.13 -8.14
#